data_e963ad8faa2400cd35bbda402cb54325
#
_entry.id   e963ad8faa2400cd35bbda402cb54325
#
_cell.length_a   1.000
_cell.length_b   1.000
_cell.length_c   1.000
_cell.angle_alpha   90.00
_cell.angle_beta   90.00
_cell.angle_gamma   90.00
#
_symmetry.space_group_name_H-M   'P 1'
#
loop_
_entity.id
_entity.type
_entity.pdbx_description
1 polymer ?
#
loop_
_entity_poly.entity_id
_entity_poly.type
_entity_poly.pdbx_seq_one_letter_code
_entity_poly.pdbx_strand_id
1 'polypeptide(L)'
;MVDKLELSRRSLLKSTTGAIALAMGAGTPFLSSRAAYAAAADLAKQELRTIGLSVTVQERILADYKKASGVGSTSGTAATFPDAQTKILSGSKDYDCWETIGERLPAVTQTKNVEPIPTSALKNWANIRDTFTKPSSKLEKRAQITGQIWADDKQTSLWLVPAVYNYDSIGYNPSVLSDEEANTWTAIFDKKWKGKSGLNTDPLIALGQAVMAMNTLGLSKVANPGNPNKKEIEEAMKFLISKKKEGQFRALWGDFGELVNLMASGEMVVCDAWQPAVMAVKAQGKPAKYAIPKEGYRAWSIGPSLITGSKNKEAVYAYADYWLSGPPGITVSEQGYYSPTTNIKNVMPADKYAFWYEGKPWKGKAEGGIKEGDLRDGGSLETRAANVAYWHQWPDEYDFLMQKWDEFLSA
;
A
#
# COMPACT_ATOMS: atom_id res chain seq x y z
N MET A 1 -34.91 42.17 9.78
CA MET A 1 -35.91 41.31 9.16
C MET A 1 -35.14 40.23 8.40
N VAL A 2 -35.05 39.04 8.95
CA VAL A 2 -34.36 37.91 8.35
C VAL A 2 -35.43 36.82 8.18
N ASP A 3 -35.81 36.59 6.92
CA ASP A 3 -36.78 35.55 6.59
C ASP A 3 -36.19 34.18 6.81
N LYS A 4 -36.81 33.41 7.69
CA LYS A 4 -36.58 31.98 7.88
C LYS A 4 -37.27 31.21 6.74
N LEU A 5 -36.52 30.65 5.82
CA LEU A 5 -37.03 29.64 4.88
C LEU A 5 -37.16 28.29 5.63
N GLU A 6 -38.35 27.93 6.00
CA GLU A 6 -38.71 26.59 6.46
C GLU A 6 -38.80 25.65 5.22
N LEU A 7 -37.82 24.78 5.07
CA LEU A 7 -37.88 23.68 4.10
C LEU A 7 -38.76 22.54 4.62
N SER A 8 -39.92 22.35 4.02
CA SER A 8 -40.88 21.32 4.38
C SER A 8 -40.33 19.90 4.11
N ARG A 9 -40.65 18.93 4.98
CA ARG A 9 -40.30 17.52 4.87
C ARG A 9 -40.69 16.87 3.55
N ARG A 10 -41.56 17.47 2.75
CA ARG A 10 -41.95 16.97 1.39
C ARG A 10 -40.96 17.31 0.30
N SER A 11 -40.09 18.30 0.46
CA SER A 11 -39.04 18.63 -0.51
C SER A 11 -37.80 17.75 -0.35
N LEU A 12 -37.57 17.19 0.84
CA LEU A 12 -36.43 16.31 1.10
C LEU A 12 -36.61 14.90 0.46
N LEU A 13 -37.85 14.44 0.31
CA LEU A 13 -38.17 13.14 -0.31
C LEU A 13 -38.09 13.13 -1.84
N LYS A 14 -38.06 14.30 -2.47
CA LYS A 14 -37.91 14.40 -3.94
C LYS A 14 -36.46 14.48 -4.43
N SER A 15 -35.51 14.78 -3.54
CA SER A 15 -34.08 14.89 -3.89
C SER A 15 -33.31 13.58 -3.76
N THR A 16 -33.85 12.60 -3.02
CA THR A 16 -33.18 11.28 -2.85
C THR A 16 -33.48 10.28 -3.97
N THR A 17 -34.50 10.53 -4.80
CA THR A 17 -34.81 9.68 -5.97
C THR A 17 -34.03 10.05 -7.22
N GLY A 18 -33.37 11.20 -7.27
CA GLY A 18 -32.64 11.68 -8.44
C GLY A 18 -31.19 11.18 -8.56
N ALA A 19 -30.56 10.75 -7.47
CA ALA A 19 -29.14 10.39 -7.47
C ALA A 19 -28.84 8.94 -7.90
N ILE A 20 -29.87 8.07 -7.96
CA ILE A 20 -29.69 6.66 -8.38
C ILE A 20 -29.96 6.49 -9.90
N ALA A 21 -30.59 7.46 -10.56
CA ALA A 21 -31.01 7.36 -11.97
C ALA A 21 -29.93 7.74 -13.00
N LEU A 22 -28.78 8.27 -12.60
CA LEU A 22 -27.74 8.77 -13.52
C LEU A 22 -26.62 7.78 -13.87
N ALA A 23 -26.69 6.54 -13.36
CA ALA A 23 -25.71 5.49 -13.69
C ALA A 23 -26.25 4.38 -14.62
N MET A 24 -27.45 4.53 -15.17
CA MET A 24 -28.02 3.53 -16.09
C MET A 24 -28.08 4.08 -17.52
N GLY A 25 -27.07 3.73 -18.30
CA GLY A 25 -27.09 3.83 -19.75
C GLY A 25 -28.27 3.03 -20.33
N ALA A 26 -28.97 3.61 -21.30
CA ALA A 26 -30.16 3.08 -21.93
C ALA A 26 -29.96 1.64 -22.43
N GLY A 27 -30.86 0.72 -22.03
CA GLY A 27 -31.03 -0.54 -22.75
C GLY A 27 -31.22 -1.84 -21.95
N THR A 28 -31.84 -1.82 -20.75
CA THR A 28 -32.18 -3.09 -20.07
C THR A 28 -33.65 -3.11 -19.61
N PRO A 29 -34.37 -4.26 -19.73
CA PRO A 29 -35.79 -4.34 -19.43
C PRO A 29 -36.08 -4.24 -17.91
N PHE A 30 -37.29 -3.79 -17.60
CA PHE A 30 -37.83 -3.46 -16.27
C PHE A 30 -37.65 -4.50 -15.15
N LEU A 31 -37.25 -5.75 -15.47
CA LEU A 31 -37.01 -6.85 -14.52
C LEU A 31 -35.64 -6.69 -13.82
N SER A 32 -34.65 -5.99 -14.41
CA SER A 32 -33.34 -5.77 -13.84
C SER A 32 -33.33 -4.76 -12.69
N SER A 33 -34.25 -3.80 -12.69
CA SER A 33 -34.32 -2.76 -11.65
C SER A 33 -34.81 -3.30 -10.30
N ARG A 34 -35.73 -4.23 -10.30
CA ARG A 34 -36.28 -4.82 -9.06
C ARG A 34 -35.31 -5.78 -8.38
N ALA A 35 -34.57 -6.58 -9.15
CA ALA A 35 -33.53 -7.46 -8.65
C ALA A 35 -32.31 -6.65 -8.11
N ALA A 36 -31.93 -5.60 -8.82
CA ALA A 36 -30.86 -4.70 -8.37
C ALA A 36 -31.26 -3.94 -7.09
N TYR A 37 -32.51 -3.53 -6.96
CA TYR A 37 -33.03 -2.86 -5.77
C TYR A 37 -33.13 -3.82 -4.56
N ALA A 38 -33.55 -5.06 -4.79
CA ALA A 38 -33.57 -6.10 -3.77
C ALA A 38 -32.16 -6.46 -3.31
N ALA A 39 -31.22 -6.63 -4.24
CA ALA A 39 -29.82 -6.90 -3.92
C ALA A 39 -29.17 -5.75 -3.13
N ALA A 40 -29.45 -4.49 -3.46
CA ALA A 40 -28.98 -3.34 -2.72
C ALA A 40 -29.60 -3.27 -1.30
N ALA A 41 -30.89 -3.62 -1.16
CA ALA A 41 -31.55 -3.64 0.15
C ALA A 41 -31.04 -4.78 1.05
N ASP A 42 -30.67 -5.92 0.47
CA ASP A 42 -30.06 -7.03 1.22
C ASP A 42 -28.61 -6.74 1.57
N LEU A 43 -27.86 -6.08 0.71
CA LEU A 43 -26.52 -5.61 0.99
C LEU A 43 -26.51 -4.62 2.17
N ALA A 44 -27.44 -3.69 2.24
CA ALA A 44 -27.52 -2.70 3.32
C ALA A 44 -27.85 -3.31 4.70
N LYS A 45 -28.27 -4.58 4.76
CA LYS A 45 -28.48 -5.32 6.01
C LYS A 45 -27.20 -5.98 6.52
N GLN A 46 -26.17 -6.05 5.71
CA GLN A 46 -24.88 -6.60 6.10
C GLN A 46 -24.02 -5.56 6.82
N GLU A 47 -23.04 -6.02 7.54
CA GLU A 47 -22.03 -5.20 8.20
C GLU A 47 -20.64 -5.65 7.74
N LEU A 48 -19.80 -4.70 7.33
CA LEU A 48 -18.40 -4.94 7.04
C LEU A 48 -17.60 -4.85 8.34
N ARG A 49 -16.95 -5.94 8.76
CA ARG A 49 -15.98 -5.95 9.85
C ARG A 49 -14.59 -6.15 9.26
N THR A 50 -13.79 -5.09 9.22
CA THR A 50 -12.46 -5.14 8.61
C THR A 50 -11.35 -4.97 9.64
N ILE A 51 -10.18 -5.54 9.34
CA ILE A 51 -8.94 -5.32 10.09
C ILE A 51 -7.80 -5.03 9.12
N GLY A 52 -6.95 -4.09 9.46
CA GLY A 52 -5.78 -3.69 8.66
C GLY A 52 -4.95 -2.64 9.37
N LEU A 53 -4.06 -1.99 8.62
CA LEU A 53 -3.25 -0.90 9.11
C LEU A 53 -3.92 0.46 8.84
N SER A 54 -3.48 1.49 9.54
CA SER A 54 -3.98 2.87 9.39
C SER A 54 -3.84 3.46 7.98
N VAL A 55 -3.12 2.80 7.08
CA VAL A 55 -2.99 3.21 5.67
C VAL A 55 -4.29 3.03 4.89
N THR A 56 -5.03 1.97 5.17
CA THR A 56 -6.28 1.61 4.50
C THR A 56 -7.48 1.67 5.43
N VAL A 57 -7.33 1.27 6.69
CA VAL A 57 -8.38 1.36 7.72
C VAL A 57 -8.45 2.78 8.25
N GLN A 58 -9.19 3.63 7.53
CA GLN A 58 -9.38 5.04 7.88
C GLN A 58 -10.87 5.37 8.01
N GLU A 59 -11.22 6.10 9.06
CA GLU A 59 -12.60 6.51 9.34
C GLU A 59 -13.25 7.20 8.13
N ARG A 60 -12.52 8.09 7.45
CA ARG A 60 -12.98 8.79 6.24
C ARG A 60 -13.37 7.81 5.13
N ILE A 61 -12.52 6.81 4.84
CA ILE A 61 -12.77 5.82 3.79
C ILE A 61 -14.00 4.98 4.13
N LEU A 62 -14.11 4.52 5.37
CA LEU A 62 -15.25 3.71 5.83
C LEU A 62 -16.56 4.51 5.88
N ALA A 63 -16.51 5.78 6.27
CA ALA A 63 -17.67 6.67 6.27
C ALA A 63 -18.18 6.94 4.83
N ASP A 64 -17.26 7.16 3.89
CA ASP A 64 -17.61 7.36 2.48
C ASP A 64 -18.08 6.05 1.82
N TYR A 65 -17.51 4.89 2.20
CA TYR A 65 -18.03 3.58 1.81
C TYR A 65 -19.48 3.38 2.28
N LYS A 66 -19.78 3.71 3.54
CA LYS A 66 -21.15 3.64 4.08
C LYS A 66 -22.10 4.54 3.28
N LYS A 67 -21.68 5.76 2.92
CA LYS A 67 -22.53 6.65 2.07
C LYS A 67 -22.77 6.05 0.69
N ALA A 68 -21.76 5.42 0.09
CA ALA A 68 -21.83 4.87 -1.25
C ALA A 68 -22.63 3.56 -1.32
N SER A 69 -22.52 2.68 -0.33
CA SER A 69 -23.08 1.33 -0.34
C SER A 69 -24.31 1.14 0.55
N GLY A 70 -24.51 1.99 1.54
CA GLY A 70 -25.50 1.80 2.62
C GLY A 70 -25.05 0.79 3.70
N VAL A 71 -23.91 0.12 3.52
CA VAL A 71 -23.38 -0.90 4.44
C VAL A 71 -22.75 -0.26 5.66
N GLY A 72 -23.13 -0.69 6.85
CA GLY A 72 -22.43 -0.33 8.08
C GLY A 72 -21.04 -0.98 8.14
N SER A 73 -20.10 -0.35 8.85
CA SER A 73 -18.77 -0.93 9.02
C SER A 73 -18.23 -0.71 10.42
N THR A 74 -17.52 -1.73 10.91
CA THR A 74 -16.65 -1.67 12.09
C THR A 74 -15.23 -2.05 11.66
N SER A 75 -14.24 -1.49 12.34
CA SER A 75 -12.84 -1.74 11.96
C SER A 75 -11.94 -1.94 13.17
N GLY A 76 -10.95 -2.81 13.00
CA GLY A 76 -9.81 -2.96 13.88
C GLY A 76 -8.55 -2.43 13.20
N THR A 77 -7.83 -1.53 13.88
CA THR A 77 -6.50 -1.11 13.43
C THR A 77 -5.44 -1.94 14.14
N ALA A 78 -4.59 -2.61 13.37
CA ALA A 78 -3.42 -3.30 13.89
C ALA A 78 -2.20 -2.37 13.81
N ALA A 79 -1.26 -2.51 14.73
CA ALA A 79 -0.03 -1.75 14.71
C ALA A 79 0.89 -2.19 13.55
N THR A 80 0.95 -3.50 13.31
CA THR A 80 1.77 -4.11 12.26
C THR A 80 1.01 -5.18 11.49
N PHE A 81 1.51 -5.57 10.31
CA PHE A 81 0.95 -6.70 9.55
C PHE A 81 1.07 -8.04 10.29
N PRO A 82 2.17 -8.37 10.99
CA PRO A 82 2.23 -9.56 11.85
C PRO A 82 1.14 -9.61 12.91
N ASP A 83 0.80 -8.47 13.55
CA ASP A 83 -0.27 -8.42 14.56
C ASP A 83 -1.64 -8.76 13.95
N ALA A 84 -1.97 -8.16 12.80
CA ALA A 84 -3.19 -8.48 12.07
C ALA A 84 -3.21 -9.94 11.63
N GLN A 85 -2.12 -10.45 11.06
CA GLN A 85 -1.96 -11.84 10.62
C GLN A 85 -2.20 -12.82 11.76
N THR A 86 -1.65 -12.59 12.94
CA THR A 86 -1.84 -13.44 14.12
C THR A 86 -3.32 -13.57 14.48
N LYS A 87 -4.08 -12.47 14.45
CA LYS A 87 -5.53 -12.49 14.70
C LYS A 87 -6.27 -13.32 13.65
N ILE A 88 -5.89 -13.23 12.38
CA ILE A 88 -6.53 -14.01 11.30
C ILE A 88 -6.17 -15.49 11.41
N LEU A 89 -4.90 -15.82 11.66
CA LEU A 89 -4.44 -17.21 11.80
C LEU A 89 -5.05 -17.91 13.02
N SER A 90 -5.38 -17.18 14.09
CA SER A 90 -6.09 -17.75 15.25
C SER A 90 -7.55 -18.12 14.95
N GLY A 91 -8.03 -17.88 13.73
CA GLY A 91 -9.40 -18.22 13.32
C GLY A 91 -10.45 -17.28 13.90
N SER A 92 -10.08 -16.03 14.21
CA SER A 92 -11.03 -15.03 14.71
C SER A 92 -12.20 -14.85 13.75
N LYS A 93 -13.42 -14.95 14.28
CA LYS A 93 -14.68 -14.67 13.57
C LYS A 93 -15.16 -13.24 13.74
N ASP A 94 -14.31 -12.37 14.29
CA ASP A 94 -14.66 -10.98 14.57
C ASP A 94 -14.58 -10.10 13.32
N TYR A 95 -13.93 -10.62 12.27
CA TYR A 95 -13.70 -9.88 11.03
C TYR A 95 -14.22 -10.67 9.81
N ASP A 96 -14.63 -9.92 8.78
CA ASP A 96 -15.06 -10.42 7.48
C ASP A 96 -13.98 -10.17 6.41
N CYS A 97 -13.20 -9.12 6.61
CA CYS A 97 -12.20 -8.62 5.69
C CYS A 97 -10.86 -8.39 6.41
N TRP A 98 -9.78 -8.85 5.81
CA TRP A 98 -8.44 -8.43 6.18
C TRP A 98 -7.84 -7.57 5.07
N GLU A 99 -7.46 -6.35 5.38
CA GLU A 99 -6.72 -5.49 4.47
C GLU A 99 -5.24 -5.86 4.55
N THR A 100 -4.90 -6.93 3.84
CA THR A 100 -3.57 -7.54 3.89
C THR A 100 -2.62 -6.95 2.84
N ILE A 101 -1.38 -7.34 2.92
CA ILE A 101 -0.32 -7.01 1.97
C ILE A 101 0.13 -8.28 1.22
N GLY A 102 0.52 -8.12 -0.06
CA GLY A 102 0.76 -9.24 -0.97
C GLY A 102 1.72 -10.31 -0.43
N GLU A 103 2.81 -9.89 0.21
CA GLU A 103 3.80 -10.81 0.77
C GLU A 103 3.28 -11.67 1.93
N ARG A 104 2.18 -11.29 2.58
CA ARG A 104 1.60 -12.08 3.70
C ARG A 104 0.56 -13.09 3.25
N LEU A 105 0.15 -13.07 1.98
CA LEU A 105 -0.86 -13.99 1.44
C LEU A 105 -0.51 -15.47 1.62
N PRO A 106 0.73 -15.94 1.35
CA PRO A 106 1.05 -17.37 1.50
C PRO A 106 0.72 -17.93 2.88
N ALA A 107 0.97 -17.18 3.95
CA ALA A 107 0.69 -17.63 5.32
C ALA A 107 -0.79 -17.92 5.57
N VAL A 108 -1.71 -17.16 4.98
CA VAL A 108 -3.16 -17.28 5.22
C VAL A 108 -3.87 -18.10 4.15
N THR A 109 -3.33 -18.19 2.94
CA THR A 109 -3.87 -19.05 1.88
C THR A 109 -3.56 -20.53 2.14
N GLN A 110 -2.33 -20.84 2.58
CA GLN A 110 -1.91 -22.20 2.95
C GLN A 110 -2.73 -22.73 4.13
N THR A 111 -3.07 -21.89 5.09
CA THR A 111 -3.90 -22.25 6.26
C THR A 111 -5.40 -22.12 6.01
N LYS A 112 -5.81 -21.73 4.78
CA LYS A 112 -7.21 -21.56 4.37
C LYS A 112 -8.00 -20.56 5.21
N ASN A 113 -7.34 -19.54 5.75
CA ASN A 113 -7.99 -18.48 6.52
C ASN A 113 -8.62 -17.39 5.63
N VAL A 114 -8.28 -17.38 4.35
CA VAL A 114 -8.90 -16.51 3.35
C VAL A 114 -9.44 -17.32 2.18
N GLU A 115 -10.47 -16.83 1.52
CA GLU A 115 -11.06 -17.40 0.33
C GLU A 115 -11.04 -16.39 -0.84
N PRO A 116 -11.00 -16.87 -2.09
CA PRO A 116 -10.87 -16.00 -3.26
C PRO A 116 -12.08 -15.09 -3.46
N ILE A 117 -11.81 -13.88 -3.94
CA ILE A 117 -12.83 -12.92 -4.42
C ILE A 117 -12.90 -13.04 -5.94
N PRO A 118 -14.06 -13.41 -6.55
CA PRO A 118 -14.19 -13.51 -7.99
C PRO A 118 -14.17 -12.11 -8.64
N THR A 119 -13.43 -11.96 -9.73
CA THR A 119 -13.38 -10.67 -10.47
C THR A 119 -14.74 -10.26 -11.02
N SER A 120 -15.64 -11.22 -11.30
CA SER A 120 -17.00 -10.97 -11.70
C SER A 120 -17.89 -10.29 -10.65
N ALA A 121 -17.49 -10.33 -9.36
CA ALA A 121 -18.16 -9.59 -8.30
C ALA A 121 -17.73 -8.11 -8.23
N LEU A 122 -16.68 -7.71 -8.95
CA LEU A 122 -16.08 -6.38 -8.93
C LEU A 122 -16.47 -5.61 -10.21
N LYS A 123 -17.44 -4.72 -10.09
CA LYS A 123 -17.97 -3.93 -11.23
C LYS A 123 -16.91 -3.03 -11.86
N ASN A 124 -15.99 -2.53 -11.02
CA ASN A 124 -14.91 -1.63 -11.44
C ASN A 124 -13.63 -2.36 -11.86
N TRP A 125 -13.63 -3.70 -11.90
CA TRP A 125 -12.44 -4.50 -12.23
C TRP A 125 -11.81 -4.13 -13.57
N ALA A 126 -12.62 -3.85 -14.58
CA ALA A 126 -12.15 -3.46 -15.91
C ALA A 126 -11.24 -2.21 -15.93
N ASN A 127 -11.27 -1.42 -14.87
CA ASN A 127 -10.48 -0.20 -14.73
C ASN A 127 -9.20 -0.40 -13.91
N ILE A 128 -8.88 -1.65 -13.53
CA ILE A 128 -7.62 -1.96 -12.84
C ILE A 128 -6.43 -1.67 -13.74
N ARG A 129 -5.32 -1.20 -13.18
CA ARG A 129 -4.09 -0.93 -13.94
C ARG A 129 -3.45 -2.23 -14.41
N ASP A 130 -2.85 -2.18 -15.59
CA ASP A 130 -2.13 -3.30 -16.22
C ASP A 130 -1.09 -3.96 -15.30
N THR A 131 -0.49 -3.22 -14.40
CA THR A 131 0.43 -3.73 -13.38
C THR A 131 -0.09 -4.95 -12.62
N PHE A 132 -1.41 -5.05 -12.42
CA PHE A 132 -2.06 -6.12 -11.65
C PHE A 132 -2.60 -7.27 -12.50
N THR A 133 -2.61 -7.12 -13.83
CA THR A 133 -3.16 -8.11 -14.76
C THR A 133 -2.15 -8.59 -15.80
N LYS A 134 -1.15 -7.76 -16.13
CA LYS A 134 -0.15 -8.08 -17.16
C LYS A 134 1.22 -8.30 -16.50
N PRO A 135 1.89 -9.43 -16.77
CA PRO A 135 3.22 -9.65 -16.25
C PRO A 135 4.24 -8.70 -16.90
N SER A 136 5.21 -8.25 -16.10
CA SER A 136 6.37 -7.51 -16.59
C SER A 136 7.36 -8.47 -17.24
N SER A 137 7.92 -8.12 -18.38
CA SER A 137 9.00 -8.87 -19.00
C SER A 137 10.36 -8.69 -18.30
N LYS A 138 10.46 -7.72 -17.38
CA LYS A 138 11.71 -7.39 -16.68
C LYS A 138 11.91 -8.17 -15.38
N LEU A 139 10.84 -8.72 -14.81
CA LEU A 139 10.86 -9.40 -13.52
C LEU A 139 10.48 -10.87 -13.69
N GLU A 140 11.09 -11.75 -12.92
CA GLU A 140 10.63 -13.14 -12.83
C GLU A 140 9.21 -13.24 -12.27
N LYS A 141 8.50 -14.36 -12.54
CA LYS A 141 7.07 -14.51 -12.20
C LYS A 141 6.78 -14.23 -10.72
N ARG A 142 7.61 -14.69 -9.80
CA ARG A 142 7.39 -14.51 -8.36
C ARG A 142 7.76 -13.13 -7.83
N ALA A 143 8.67 -12.44 -8.52
CA ALA A 143 9.03 -11.05 -8.19
C ALA A 143 7.99 -10.02 -8.66
N GLN A 144 6.83 -10.47 -9.16
CA GLN A 144 5.75 -9.63 -9.69
C GLN A 144 4.49 -9.77 -8.84
N ILE A 145 3.70 -8.68 -8.73
CA ILE A 145 2.43 -8.72 -8.03
C ILE A 145 1.43 -9.68 -8.69
N THR A 146 1.47 -9.83 -10.01
CA THR A 146 0.65 -10.79 -10.75
C THR A 146 0.94 -12.25 -10.40
N GLY A 147 2.09 -12.55 -9.82
CA GLY A 147 2.42 -13.89 -9.33
C GLY A 147 1.96 -14.14 -7.88
N GLN A 148 1.38 -13.15 -7.21
CA GLN A 148 1.07 -13.20 -5.80
C GLN A 148 -0.44 -13.13 -5.51
N ILE A 149 -1.15 -12.22 -6.15
CA ILE A 149 -2.54 -11.88 -5.78
C ILE A 149 -3.60 -12.78 -6.40
N TRP A 150 -3.30 -13.47 -7.49
CA TRP A 150 -4.25 -14.32 -8.18
C TRP A 150 -4.40 -15.68 -7.51
N ALA A 151 -5.64 -16.13 -7.36
CA ALA A 151 -5.96 -17.44 -6.79
C ALA A 151 -5.95 -18.56 -7.84
N ASP A 152 -6.00 -18.19 -9.12
CA ASP A 152 -6.00 -19.12 -10.24
C ASP A 152 -5.23 -18.57 -11.45
N ASP A 153 -4.68 -19.49 -12.29
CA ASP A 153 -3.90 -19.12 -13.47
C ASP A 153 -4.74 -18.45 -14.57
N LYS A 154 -6.07 -18.57 -14.53
CA LYS A 154 -6.99 -17.93 -15.49
C LYS A 154 -7.31 -16.48 -15.10
N GLN A 155 -6.81 -16.04 -13.97
CA GLN A 155 -7.06 -14.69 -13.44
C GLN A 155 -8.57 -14.38 -13.27
N THR A 156 -9.33 -15.36 -12.79
CA THR A 156 -10.77 -15.19 -12.55
C THR A 156 -11.10 -14.84 -11.11
N SER A 157 -10.17 -15.06 -10.18
CA SER A 157 -10.34 -14.77 -8.77
C SER A 157 -9.04 -14.34 -8.08
N LEU A 158 -9.17 -13.59 -6.99
CA LEU A 158 -8.09 -12.92 -6.30
C LEU A 158 -8.04 -13.31 -4.83
N TRP A 159 -6.87 -13.59 -4.29
CA TRP A 159 -6.65 -13.65 -2.84
C TRP A 159 -6.70 -12.26 -2.19
N LEU A 160 -6.29 -11.23 -2.93
CA LEU A 160 -6.26 -9.83 -2.52
C LEU A 160 -6.71 -8.97 -3.69
N VAL A 161 -7.72 -8.11 -3.46
CA VAL A 161 -8.10 -7.07 -4.43
C VAL A 161 -7.22 -5.85 -4.15
N PRO A 162 -6.39 -5.40 -5.10
CA PRO A 162 -5.53 -4.24 -4.86
C PRO A 162 -6.34 -2.99 -4.51
N ALA A 163 -5.99 -2.32 -3.42
CA ALA A 163 -6.62 -1.07 -2.97
C ALA A 163 -5.64 0.11 -2.96
N VAL A 164 -4.41 -0.14 -2.53
CA VAL A 164 -3.31 0.81 -2.50
C VAL A 164 -2.01 0.10 -2.82
N TYR A 165 -1.08 0.80 -3.46
CA TYR A 165 0.28 0.31 -3.70
C TYR A 165 1.29 1.46 -3.72
N ASN A 166 2.55 1.13 -3.54
CA ASN A 166 3.64 2.10 -3.69
C ASN A 166 4.95 1.42 -4.07
N TYR A 167 5.93 2.28 -4.28
CA TYR A 167 7.32 1.97 -4.59
C TYR A 167 8.18 2.58 -3.48
N ASP A 168 8.64 1.76 -2.54
CA ASP A 168 9.42 2.21 -1.39
C ASP A 168 10.89 2.41 -1.75
N SER A 169 11.49 3.37 -1.07
CA SER A 169 12.83 3.87 -1.33
C SER A 169 13.52 4.36 -0.05
N ILE A 170 14.59 5.10 -0.26
CA ILE A 170 15.41 5.71 0.77
C ILE A 170 14.90 7.12 1.05
N GLY A 171 14.63 7.41 2.32
CA GLY A 171 14.45 8.77 2.82
C GLY A 171 15.80 9.34 3.26
N TYR A 172 16.08 10.60 2.89
CA TYR A 172 17.34 11.22 3.25
C TYR A 172 17.20 12.73 3.48
N ASN A 173 18.19 13.28 4.19
CA ASN A 173 18.31 14.71 4.42
C ASN A 173 19.15 15.36 3.31
N PRO A 174 18.56 16.14 2.38
CA PRO A 174 19.28 16.73 1.26
C PRO A 174 20.24 17.86 1.65
N SER A 175 20.23 18.31 2.93
CA SER A 175 21.23 19.25 3.45
C SER A 175 22.53 18.54 3.86
N VAL A 176 22.53 17.18 3.88
CA VAL A 176 23.65 16.35 4.34
C VAL A 176 24.15 15.43 3.23
N LEU A 177 23.25 14.81 2.48
CA LEU A 177 23.55 13.93 1.34
C LEU A 177 23.12 14.58 0.04
N SER A 178 23.96 14.48 -1.00
CA SER A 178 23.54 14.77 -2.37
C SER A 178 22.56 13.72 -2.91
N ASP A 179 21.82 14.08 -3.97
CA ASP A 179 20.93 13.12 -4.65
C ASP A 179 21.72 11.91 -5.19
N GLU A 180 22.94 12.11 -5.68
CA GLU A 180 23.81 11.06 -6.19
C GLU A 180 24.20 10.06 -5.07
N GLU A 181 24.55 10.55 -3.88
CA GLU A 181 24.89 9.74 -2.71
C GLU A 181 23.68 8.94 -2.21
N ALA A 182 22.48 9.52 -2.28
CA ALA A 182 21.25 8.91 -1.75
C ALA A 182 20.58 7.94 -2.75
N ASN A 183 20.80 8.10 -4.05
CA ASN A 183 20.12 7.31 -5.10
C ASN A 183 20.69 5.89 -5.28
N THR A 184 20.98 5.24 -4.18
CA THR A 184 21.42 3.82 -4.14
C THR A 184 21.14 3.22 -2.77
N TRP A 185 20.71 1.96 -2.71
CA TRP A 185 20.49 1.24 -1.45
C TRP A 185 21.78 1.09 -0.62
N THR A 186 22.97 1.23 -1.26
CA THR A 186 24.24 1.23 -0.52
C THR A 186 24.39 2.40 0.43
N ALA A 187 23.67 3.50 0.23
CA ALA A 187 23.72 4.69 1.08
C ALA A 187 23.43 4.40 2.55
N ILE A 188 22.50 3.48 2.84
CA ILE A 188 22.14 3.07 4.22
C ILE A 188 23.34 2.41 4.92
N PHE A 189 24.21 1.74 4.16
CA PHE A 189 25.33 0.93 4.66
C PHE A 189 26.70 1.60 4.49
N ASP A 190 26.75 2.82 3.93
CA ASP A 190 27.99 3.54 3.73
C ASP A 190 28.53 4.01 5.09
N LYS A 191 29.82 3.70 5.35
CA LYS A 191 30.53 4.09 6.57
C LYS A 191 30.55 5.60 6.83
N LYS A 192 30.36 6.43 5.78
CA LYS A 192 30.22 7.89 5.90
C LYS A 192 29.07 8.27 6.82
N TRP A 193 28.01 7.45 6.86
CA TRP A 193 26.79 7.67 7.64
C TRP A 193 26.72 6.79 8.89
N LYS A 194 27.85 6.26 9.34
CA LYS A 194 27.93 5.45 10.55
C LYS A 194 27.30 6.19 11.74
N GLY A 195 26.39 5.49 12.45
CA GLY A 195 25.64 6.03 13.59
C GLY A 195 24.59 7.09 13.21
N LYS A 196 24.30 7.25 11.90
CA LYS A 196 23.30 8.20 11.38
C LYS A 196 22.37 7.58 10.32
N SER A 197 22.50 6.29 10.03
CA SER A 197 21.58 5.57 9.15
C SER A 197 20.55 4.79 9.96
N GLY A 198 19.44 4.41 9.31
CA GLY A 198 18.40 3.58 9.90
C GLY A 198 18.01 2.42 9.03
N LEU A 199 17.54 1.33 9.63
CA LEU A 199 17.06 0.14 8.96
C LEU A 199 15.71 -0.27 9.56
N ASN A 200 14.78 -0.75 8.72
CA ASN A 200 13.49 -1.24 9.19
C ASN A 200 13.62 -2.56 9.98
N THR A 201 12.76 -2.73 10.98
CA THR A 201 12.73 -3.96 11.81
C THR A 201 12.00 -5.12 11.18
N ASP A 202 11.29 -4.94 10.04
CA ASP A 202 10.70 -6.06 9.32
C ASP A 202 11.80 -6.84 8.58
N PRO A 203 12.02 -8.13 8.90
CA PRO A 203 13.08 -8.95 8.30
C PRO A 203 12.96 -9.08 6.78
N LEU A 204 11.74 -9.09 6.25
CA LEU A 204 11.51 -9.19 4.81
C LEU A 204 11.96 -7.91 4.09
N ILE A 205 11.74 -6.75 4.71
CA ILE A 205 12.14 -5.45 4.19
C ILE A 205 13.67 -5.31 4.25
N ALA A 206 14.23 -5.53 5.43
CA ALA A 206 15.67 -5.39 5.67
C ALA A 206 16.51 -6.34 4.78
N LEU A 207 16.06 -7.58 4.61
CA LEU A 207 16.72 -8.56 3.74
C LEU A 207 16.82 -8.07 2.30
N GLY A 208 15.70 -7.66 1.71
CA GLY A 208 15.68 -7.20 0.31
C GLY A 208 16.59 -5.99 0.08
N GLN A 209 16.61 -5.06 1.02
CA GLN A 209 17.48 -3.87 0.96
C GLN A 209 18.97 -4.24 1.07
N ALA A 210 19.31 -5.13 2.00
CA ALA A 210 20.68 -5.64 2.15
C ALA A 210 21.15 -6.34 0.88
N VAL A 211 20.30 -7.19 0.28
CA VAL A 211 20.59 -7.90 -0.96
C VAL A 211 20.83 -6.93 -2.12
N MET A 212 19.96 -5.92 -2.31
CA MET A 212 20.15 -4.91 -3.35
C MET A 212 21.45 -4.13 -3.16
N ALA A 213 21.77 -3.73 -1.93
CA ALA A 213 23.04 -3.06 -1.62
C ALA A 213 24.24 -3.97 -1.88
N MET A 214 24.19 -5.23 -1.45
CA MET A 214 25.27 -6.21 -1.67
C MET A 214 25.51 -6.49 -3.16
N ASN A 215 24.44 -6.60 -3.97
CA ASN A 215 24.53 -6.73 -5.41
C ASN A 215 25.30 -5.55 -6.02
N THR A 216 24.96 -4.33 -5.61
CA THR A 216 25.61 -3.11 -6.10
C THR A 216 27.07 -3.01 -5.67
N LEU A 217 27.41 -3.49 -4.47
CA LEU A 217 28.78 -3.55 -3.96
C LEU A 217 29.59 -4.71 -4.57
N GLY A 218 28.99 -5.56 -5.39
CA GLY A 218 29.64 -6.74 -5.96
C GLY A 218 29.87 -7.89 -4.97
N LEU A 219 29.20 -7.84 -3.81
CA LEU A 219 29.29 -8.85 -2.76
C LEU A 219 28.35 -10.03 -2.98
N SER A 220 27.33 -9.87 -3.82
CA SER A 220 26.38 -10.92 -4.21
C SER A 220 25.87 -10.71 -5.64
N LYS A 221 25.11 -11.69 -6.15
CA LYS A 221 24.44 -11.64 -7.47
C LYS A 221 23.07 -12.30 -7.38
N VAL A 222 22.27 -11.88 -6.41
CA VAL A 222 20.94 -12.42 -6.19
C VAL A 222 19.97 -11.80 -7.19
N ALA A 223 19.33 -12.64 -7.99
CA ALA A 223 18.42 -12.17 -9.06
C ALA A 223 17.10 -11.64 -8.53
N ASN A 224 16.56 -12.24 -7.45
CA ASN A 224 15.32 -11.81 -6.83
C ASN A 224 15.55 -11.43 -5.36
N PRO A 225 15.70 -10.13 -5.05
CA PRO A 225 15.98 -9.68 -3.69
C PRO A 225 14.87 -10.05 -2.66
N GLY A 226 13.65 -10.30 -3.12
CA GLY A 226 12.54 -10.71 -2.26
C GLY A 226 12.48 -12.21 -1.95
N ASN A 227 13.27 -13.04 -2.65
CA ASN A 227 13.28 -14.50 -2.46
C ASN A 227 14.69 -15.11 -2.58
N PRO A 228 15.64 -14.71 -1.74
CA PRO A 228 16.96 -15.32 -1.70
C PRO A 228 16.89 -16.76 -1.16
N ASN A 229 17.80 -17.62 -1.62
CA ASN A 229 17.97 -18.97 -1.05
C ASN A 229 18.71 -18.93 0.30
N LYS A 230 18.79 -20.08 1.02
CA LYS A 230 19.44 -20.16 2.34
C LYS A 230 20.83 -19.57 2.39
N LYS A 231 21.67 -19.86 1.41
CA LYS A 231 23.04 -19.35 1.35
C LYS A 231 23.04 -17.82 1.19
N GLU A 232 22.22 -17.30 0.30
CA GLU A 232 22.09 -15.88 0.03
C GLU A 232 21.54 -15.13 1.26
N ILE A 233 20.56 -15.72 1.96
CA ILE A 233 20.05 -15.21 3.26
C ILE A 233 21.18 -15.16 4.29
N GLU A 234 21.94 -16.26 4.42
CA GLU A 234 23.05 -16.31 5.39
C GLU A 234 24.11 -15.24 5.11
N GLU A 235 24.46 -15.03 3.84
CA GLU A 235 25.42 -13.99 3.42
C GLU A 235 24.86 -12.58 3.72
N ALA A 236 23.61 -12.32 3.41
CA ALA A 236 22.96 -11.04 3.70
C ALA A 236 22.85 -10.77 5.22
N MET A 237 22.54 -11.78 6.01
CA MET A 237 22.46 -11.64 7.46
C MET A 237 23.84 -11.44 8.10
N LYS A 238 24.90 -12.10 7.61
CA LYS A 238 26.29 -11.82 8.01
C LYS A 238 26.67 -10.37 7.71
N PHE A 239 26.28 -9.85 6.53
CA PHE A 239 26.51 -8.45 6.17
C PHE A 239 25.79 -7.50 7.15
N LEU A 240 24.49 -7.72 7.42
CA LEU A 240 23.72 -6.90 8.36
C LEU A 240 24.29 -6.95 9.78
N ILE A 241 24.69 -8.14 10.28
CA ILE A 241 25.31 -8.32 11.60
C ILE A 241 26.63 -7.55 11.68
N SER A 242 27.46 -7.62 10.63
CA SER A 242 28.72 -6.85 10.58
C SER A 242 28.42 -5.34 10.67
N LYS A 243 27.48 -4.84 9.89
CA LYS A 243 27.08 -3.43 9.91
C LYS A 243 26.55 -2.99 11.28
N LYS A 244 25.73 -3.82 11.94
CA LYS A 244 25.24 -3.54 13.29
C LYS A 244 26.39 -3.48 14.30
N LYS A 245 27.29 -4.46 14.30
CA LYS A 245 28.47 -4.50 15.19
C LYS A 245 29.43 -3.33 14.96
N GLU A 246 29.54 -2.87 13.73
CA GLU A 246 30.30 -1.68 13.38
C GLU A 246 29.63 -0.39 13.91
N GLY A 247 28.40 -0.44 14.40
CA GLY A 247 27.62 0.72 14.83
C GLY A 247 27.10 1.59 13.67
N GLN A 248 26.80 0.95 12.54
CA GLN A 248 26.29 1.64 11.33
C GLN A 248 24.95 2.32 11.59
N PHE A 249 24.03 1.61 12.26
CA PHE A 249 22.67 2.09 12.44
C PHE A 249 22.52 2.97 13.69
N ARG A 250 21.89 4.14 13.54
CA ARG A 250 21.40 4.96 14.65
C ARG A 250 20.21 4.30 15.32
N ALA A 251 19.35 3.68 14.52
CA ALA A 251 18.17 2.97 14.98
C ALA A 251 17.79 1.85 14.03
N LEU A 252 17.16 0.81 14.60
CA LEU A 252 16.30 -0.13 13.89
C LEU A 252 14.87 0.34 14.16
N TRP A 253 14.19 0.89 13.16
CA TRP A 253 12.88 1.51 13.33
C TRP A 253 11.75 0.59 12.84
N GLY A 254 10.62 0.60 13.52
CA GLY A 254 9.45 -0.22 13.15
C GLY A 254 8.13 0.53 13.17
N ASP A 255 8.12 1.74 13.72
CA ASP A 255 6.93 2.58 13.88
C ASP A 255 7.04 3.85 13.03
N PHE A 256 5.88 4.28 12.49
CA PHE A 256 5.81 5.47 11.63
C PHE A 256 6.22 6.76 12.36
N GLY A 257 5.76 6.93 13.59
CA GLY A 257 6.08 8.12 14.40
C GLY A 257 7.56 8.17 14.78
N GLU A 258 8.14 7.01 15.12
CA GLU A 258 9.58 6.87 15.37
C GLU A 258 10.40 7.29 14.16
N LEU A 259 10.07 6.75 12.96
CA LEU A 259 10.74 7.10 11.71
C LEU A 259 10.70 8.61 11.46
N VAL A 260 9.51 9.22 11.55
CA VAL A 260 9.33 10.66 11.34
C VAL A 260 10.17 11.48 12.34
N ASN A 261 10.16 11.11 13.61
CA ASN A 261 10.89 11.83 14.65
C ASN A 261 12.42 11.76 14.45
N LEU A 262 12.94 10.57 14.15
CA LEU A 262 14.38 10.37 13.93
C LEU A 262 14.90 11.10 12.68
N MET A 263 14.08 11.14 11.62
CA MET A 263 14.39 11.92 10.42
C MET A 263 14.29 13.44 10.68
N ALA A 264 13.22 13.90 11.32
CA ALA A 264 12.99 15.32 11.57
C ALA A 264 13.98 15.94 12.54
N SER A 265 14.47 15.16 13.54
CA SER A 265 15.53 15.59 14.46
C SER A 265 16.92 15.64 13.80
N GLY A 266 17.10 14.95 12.65
CA GLY A 266 18.41 14.79 11.99
C GLY A 266 19.30 13.72 12.65
N GLU A 267 18.77 12.94 13.58
CA GLU A 267 19.48 11.78 14.16
C GLU A 267 19.69 10.67 13.12
N MET A 268 18.69 10.48 12.22
CA MET A 268 18.85 9.69 11.01
C MET A 268 18.91 10.62 9.80
N VAL A 269 19.97 10.54 9.03
CA VAL A 269 20.16 11.35 7.82
C VAL A 269 19.87 10.55 6.55
N VAL A 270 19.88 9.22 6.63
CA VAL A 270 19.56 8.29 5.54
C VAL A 270 18.99 6.99 6.12
N CYS A 271 17.89 6.53 5.57
CA CYS A 271 17.25 5.27 5.98
C CYS A 271 16.35 4.76 4.86
N ASP A 272 15.94 3.50 4.92
CA ASP A 272 14.74 3.11 4.19
C ASP A 272 13.54 3.88 4.77
N ALA A 273 12.60 4.24 3.94
CA ALA A 273 11.48 5.06 4.38
C ALA A 273 10.21 4.79 3.59
N TRP A 274 9.10 5.07 4.24
CA TRP A 274 7.82 5.23 3.56
C TRP A 274 7.65 6.68 3.09
N GLN A 275 7.16 6.87 1.87
CA GLN A 275 6.98 8.21 1.33
C GLN A 275 6.16 9.15 2.24
N PRO A 276 5.08 8.70 2.93
CA PRO A 276 4.37 9.55 3.88
C PRO A 276 5.24 10.08 5.02
N ALA A 277 6.25 9.33 5.47
CA ALA A 277 7.17 9.81 6.50
C ALA A 277 8.03 10.97 6.00
N VAL A 278 8.57 10.86 4.78
CA VAL A 278 9.29 11.97 4.14
C VAL A 278 8.40 13.20 4.01
N MET A 279 7.13 13.02 3.61
CA MET A 279 6.16 14.12 3.52
C MET A 279 5.87 14.73 4.90
N ALA A 280 5.71 13.92 5.94
CA ALA A 280 5.47 14.41 7.30
C ALA A 280 6.67 15.21 7.85
N VAL A 281 7.89 14.83 7.51
CA VAL A 281 9.11 15.59 7.83
C VAL A 281 9.14 16.93 7.08
N LYS A 282 8.83 16.93 5.78
CA LYS A 282 8.69 18.15 4.98
C LYS A 282 7.61 19.08 5.54
N ALA A 283 6.47 18.55 5.97
CA ALA A 283 5.37 19.32 6.55
C ALA A 283 5.77 20.04 7.87
N GLN A 284 6.75 19.50 8.60
CA GLN A 284 7.36 20.15 9.77
C GLN A 284 8.43 21.22 9.39
N GLY A 285 8.58 21.52 8.10
CA GLY A 285 9.59 22.47 7.62
C GLY A 285 11.02 21.92 7.68
N LYS A 286 11.20 20.62 7.83
CA LYS A 286 12.52 19.97 7.91
C LYS A 286 12.94 19.45 6.52
N PRO A 287 14.26 19.44 6.22
CA PRO A 287 14.75 18.96 4.94
C PRO A 287 14.60 17.43 4.85
N ALA A 288 13.86 16.97 3.87
CA ALA A 288 13.73 15.55 3.55
C ALA A 288 13.44 15.37 2.06
N LYS A 289 13.99 14.31 1.47
CA LYS A 289 13.75 13.86 0.11
C LYS A 289 13.59 12.34 0.05
N TYR A 290 12.98 11.88 -1.02
CA TYR A 290 12.78 10.47 -1.32
C TYR A 290 13.61 10.08 -2.55
N ALA A 291 14.55 9.16 -2.40
CA ALA A 291 15.54 8.83 -3.41
C ALA A 291 14.98 8.09 -4.64
N ILE A 292 15.75 8.09 -5.72
CA ILE A 292 15.51 7.30 -6.94
C ILE A 292 16.64 6.26 -7.03
N PRO A 293 16.53 5.10 -6.33
CA PRO A 293 17.64 4.16 -6.27
C PRO A 293 17.91 3.55 -7.64
N LYS A 294 19.17 3.51 -8.03
CA LYS A 294 19.62 2.94 -9.31
C LYS A 294 19.34 1.44 -9.42
N GLU A 295 19.27 0.73 -8.29
CA GLU A 295 18.91 -0.67 -8.20
C GLU A 295 17.40 -0.89 -8.39
N GLY A 296 16.61 0.17 -8.26
CA GLY A 296 15.15 0.15 -8.33
C GLY A 296 14.46 0.15 -6.97
N TYR A 297 13.14 0.30 -7.04
CA TYR A 297 12.26 0.36 -5.88
C TYR A 297 11.82 -1.02 -5.41
N ARG A 298 11.54 -1.14 -4.11
CA ARG A 298 10.73 -2.22 -3.56
C ARG A 298 9.25 -1.85 -3.71
N ALA A 299 8.50 -2.62 -4.48
CA ALA A 299 7.06 -2.40 -4.67
C ALA A 299 6.24 -3.28 -3.72
N TRP A 300 5.05 -2.82 -3.35
CA TRP A 300 4.09 -3.55 -2.51
C TRP A 300 2.66 -3.12 -2.81
N SER A 301 1.69 -3.96 -2.45
CA SER A 301 0.26 -3.65 -2.55
C SER A 301 -0.51 -4.19 -1.36
N ILE A 302 -1.42 -3.36 -0.84
CA ILE A 302 -2.38 -3.71 0.21
C ILE A 302 -3.77 -3.71 -0.39
N GLY A 303 -4.64 -4.58 0.14
CA GLY A 303 -6.05 -4.56 -0.21
C GLY A 303 -6.89 -5.59 0.52
N PRO A 304 -8.22 -5.53 0.34
CA PRO A 304 -9.16 -6.45 0.96
C PRO A 304 -8.94 -7.90 0.50
N SER A 305 -8.88 -8.79 1.49
CA SER A 305 -8.98 -10.25 1.35
C SER A 305 -10.19 -10.74 2.12
N LEU A 306 -10.95 -11.69 1.56
CA LEU A 306 -12.14 -12.24 2.20
C LEU A 306 -11.73 -13.31 3.22
N ILE A 307 -12.14 -13.14 4.47
CA ILE A 307 -11.89 -14.13 5.52
C ILE A 307 -12.84 -15.31 5.35
N THR A 308 -12.29 -16.52 5.41
CA THR A 308 -13.03 -17.79 5.20
C THR A 308 -14.20 -17.92 6.16
N GLY A 309 -15.37 -18.25 5.61
CA GLY A 309 -16.60 -18.47 6.39
C GLY A 309 -17.32 -17.18 6.81
N SER A 310 -16.93 -16.03 6.30
CA SER A 310 -17.68 -14.79 6.49
C SER A 310 -19.11 -14.93 6.00
N LYS A 311 -20.05 -14.41 6.79
CA LYS A 311 -21.47 -14.31 6.42
C LYS A 311 -21.80 -13.02 5.67
N ASN A 312 -20.85 -12.09 5.61
CA ASN A 312 -21.00 -10.76 4.99
C ASN A 312 -20.15 -10.63 3.71
N LYS A 313 -20.08 -11.71 2.90
CA LYS A 313 -19.25 -11.74 1.68
C LYS A 313 -19.57 -10.61 0.71
N GLU A 314 -20.85 -10.33 0.51
CA GLU A 314 -21.29 -9.27 -0.41
C GLU A 314 -20.84 -7.87 0.07
N ALA A 315 -20.78 -7.64 1.39
CA ALA A 315 -20.23 -6.42 1.95
C ALA A 315 -18.71 -6.30 1.68
N VAL A 316 -17.97 -7.42 1.76
CA VAL A 316 -16.55 -7.44 1.41
C VAL A 316 -16.34 -7.21 -0.08
N TYR A 317 -17.15 -7.81 -0.96
CA TYR A 317 -17.09 -7.58 -2.41
C TYR A 317 -17.40 -6.12 -2.75
N ALA A 318 -18.44 -5.56 -2.15
CA ALA A 318 -18.80 -4.16 -2.33
C ALA A 318 -17.70 -3.20 -1.84
N TYR A 319 -17.03 -3.54 -0.75
CA TYR A 319 -15.89 -2.77 -0.22
C TYR A 319 -14.67 -2.84 -1.14
N ALA A 320 -14.35 -4.04 -1.62
CA ALA A 320 -13.28 -4.23 -2.58
C ALA A 320 -13.54 -3.48 -3.90
N ASP A 321 -14.79 -3.53 -4.40
CA ASP A 321 -15.19 -2.77 -5.60
C ASP A 321 -15.20 -1.25 -5.36
N TYR A 322 -15.53 -0.80 -4.14
CA TYR A 322 -15.47 0.61 -3.76
C TYR A 322 -14.04 1.16 -3.87
N TRP A 323 -13.01 0.40 -3.46
CA TRP A 323 -11.62 0.77 -3.67
C TRP A 323 -11.28 1.00 -5.14
N LEU A 324 -11.85 0.21 -6.03
CA LEU A 324 -11.63 0.31 -7.48
C LEU A 324 -12.50 1.40 -8.14
N SER A 325 -13.47 1.96 -7.43
CA SER A 325 -14.32 3.04 -7.96
C SER A 325 -13.61 4.40 -8.07
N GLY A 326 -12.50 4.59 -7.34
CA GLY A 326 -11.62 5.77 -7.41
C GLY A 326 -11.58 6.65 -6.17
N PRO A 327 -12.67 7.04 -5.50
CA PRO A 327 -12.66 7.99 -4.38
C PRO A 327 -11.69 7.66 -3.23
N PRO A 328 -11.55 6.40 -2.76
CA PRO A 328 -10.56 6.08 -1.72
C PRO A 328 -9.13 6.40 -2.15
N GLY A 329 -8.85 6.30 -3.46
CA GLY A 329 -7.56 6.62 -4.06
C GLY A 329 -7.12 8.06 -3.82
N ILE A 330 -8.04 9.02 -3.65
CA ILE A 330 -7.71 10.42 -3.32
C ILE A 330 -7.03 10.46 -1.95
N THR A 331 -7.63 9.83 -0.95
CA THR A 331 -7.13 9.80 0.43
C THR A 331 -5.74 9.17 0.52
N VAL A 332 -5.49 8.06 -0.18
CA VAL A 332 -4.17 7.42 -0.15
C VAL A 332 -3.14 8.18 -0.99
N SER A 333 -3.56 8.86 -2.07
CA SER A 333 -2.64 9.70 -2.86
C SER A 333 -2.15 10.92 -2.09
N GLU A 334 -2.99 11.51 -1.24
CA GLU A 334 -2.60 12.60 -0.33
C GLU A 334 -1.52 12.17 0.69
N GLN A 335 -1.37 10.86 0.93
CA GLN A 335 -0.29 10.26 1.71
C GLN A 335 0.95 9.87 0.85
N GLY A 336 0.91 10.11 -0.46
CA GLY A 336 2.00 9.75 -1.37
C GLY A 336 1.90 8.37 -2.00
N TYR A 337 0.81 7.63 -1.76
CA TYR A 337 0.56 6.30 -2.34
C TYR A 337 -0.17 6.38 -3.68
N TYR A 338 -0.38 5.24 -4.32
CA TYR A 338 -1.08 5.14 -5.59
C TYR A 338 -2.37 4.30 -5.48
N SER A 339 -3.40 4.73 -6.19
CA SER A 339 -4.60 3.94 -6.44
C SER A 339 -4.37 2.95 -7.60
N PRO A 340 -4.77 1.68 -7.46
CA PRO A 340 -4.61 0.66 -8.48
C PRO A 340 -5.57 0.81 -9.66
N THR A 341 -6.55 1.71 -9.57
CA THR A 341 -7.56 1.92 -10.62
C THR A 341 -7.29 3.18 -11.45
N THR A 342 -7.61 3.11 -12.74
CA THR A 342 -7.60 4.28 -13.63
C THR A 342 -8.75 5.24 -13.35
N ASN A 343 -9.81 4.80 -12.65
CA ASN A 343 -10.95 5.64 -12.24
C ASN A 343 -10.52 6.83 -11.37
N ILE A 344 -9.38 6.75 -10.68
CA ILE A 344 -8.85 7.87 -9.89
C ILE A 344 -8.71 9.17 -10.70
N LYS A 345 -8.42 9.07 -12.01
CA LYS A 345 -8.32 10.22 -12.90
C LYS A 345 -9.64 10.98 -13.06
N ASN A 346 -10.78 10.26 -12.93
CA ASN A 346 -12.11 10.84 -13.12
C ASN A 346 -12.65 11.53 -11.87
N VAL A 347 -12.07 11.24 -10.69
CA VAL A 347 -12.59 11.71 -9.40
C VAL A 347 -11.61 12.64 -8.67
N MET A 348 -10.33 12.56 -8.96
CA MET A 348 -9.30 13.42 -8.36
C MET A 348 -9.26 14.77 -9.10
N PRO A 349 -9.09 15.91 -8.40
CA PRO A 349 -8.81 17.20 -9.03
C PRO A 349 -7.63 17.10 -10.00
N ALA A 350 -7.77 17.73 -11.18
CA ALA A 350 -6.84 17.54 -12.28
C ALA A 350 -5.39 17.97 -11.95
N ASP A 351 -5.21 19.02 -11.16
CA ASP A 351 -3.91 19.48 -10.67
C ASP A 351 -3.26 18.48 -9.69
N LYS A 352 -4.05 17.89 -8.77
CA LYS A 352 -3.59 16.81 -7.88
C LYS A 352 -3.21 15.56 -8.69
N TYR A 353 -4.03 15.17 -9.66
CA TYR A 353 -3.70 14.04 -10.53
C TYR A 353 -2.41 14.28 -11.32
N ALA A 354 -2.27 15.47 -11.89
CA ALA A 354 -1.07 15.87 -12.63
C ALA A 354 0.21 15.77 -11.77
N PHE A 355 0.14 16.19 -10.51
CA PHE A 355 1.26 16.06 -9.57
C PHE A 355 1.52 14.61 -9.18
N TRP A 356 0.50 13.91 -8.66
CA TRP A 356 0.68 12.58 -8.07
C TRP A 356 0.97 11.48 -9.10
N TYR A 357 0.38 11.57 -10.30
CA TYR A 357 0.44 10.51 -11.31
C TYR A 357 1.27 10.89 -12.54
N GLU A 358 1.26 12.15 -12.94
CA GLU A 358 1.98 12.60 -14.15
C GLU A 358 3.34 13.26 -13.82
N GLY A 359 3.67 13.46 -12.54
CA GLY A 359 4.94 14.06 -12.09
C GLY A 359 5.10 15.54 -12.48
N LYS A 360 4.00 16.24 -12.74
CA LYS A 360 4.00 17.67 -13.07
C LYS A 360 4.18 18.51 -11.80
N PRO A 361 4.65 19.76 -11.94
CA PRO A 361 4.80 20.65 -10.80
C PRO A 361 3.46 20.86 -10.05
N TRP A 362 3.53 20.94 -8.72
CA TRP A 362 2.37 21.28 -7.90
C TRP A 362 1.89 22.69 -8.19
N LYS A 363 0.60 22.85 -8.44
CA LYS A 363 -0.04 24.15 -8.74
C LYS A 363 -0.99 24.62 -7.65
N GLY A 364 -1.22 23.79 -6.64
CA GLY A 364 -2.10 24.12 -5.51
C GLY A 364 -1.43 24.96 -4.45
N LYS A 365 -2.22 25.35 -3.44
CA LYS A 365 -1.67 25.94 -2.22
C LYS A 365 -0.78 24.92 -1.50
N ALA A 366 0.13 25.39 -0.66
CA ALA A 366 0.98 24.50 0.14
C ALA A 366 0.13 23.54 0.97
N GLU A 367 0.40 22.24 0.84
CA GLU A 367 -0.35 21.15 1.49
C GLU A 367 0.60 20.00 1.79
N GLY A 368 0.57 19.46 3.04
CA GLY A 368 1.34 18.26 3.40
C GLY A 368 2.85 18.35 3.18
N GLY A 369 3.43 19.55 3.29
CA GLY A 369 4.86 19.78 3.03
C GLY A 369 5.22 19.99 1.56
N ILE A 370 4.23 19.99 0.66
CA ILE A 370 4.38 20.29 -0.77
C ILE A 370 4.09 21.77 -0.98
N LYS A 371 4.90 22.44 -1.78
CA LYS A 371 4.76 23.86 -2.13
C LYS A 371 4.53 24.04 -3.62
N GLU A 372 3.98 25.19 -4.01
CA GLU A 372 3.83 25.53 -5.43
C GLU A 372 5.18 25.41 -6.17
N GLY A 373 5.17 24.75 -7.30
CA GLY A 373 6.36 24.48 -8.12
C GLY A 373 7.12 23.20 -7.75
N ASP A 374 6.84 22.59 -6.59
CA ASP A 374 7.49 21.33 -6.21
C ASP A 374 7.17 20.22 -7.22
N LEU A 375 8.17 19.40 -7.48
CA LEU A 375 8.01 18.14 -8.22
C LEU A 375 7.90 16.99 -7.24
N ARG A 376 7.14 15.97 -7.63
CA ARG A 376 7.12 14.71 -6.89
C ARG A 376 8.47 14.01 -6.98
N ASP A 377 9.00 13.59 -5.84
CA ASP A 377 10.22 12.75 -5.79
C ASP A 377 10.01 11.47 -6.62
N GLY A 378 10.95 11.17 -7.52
CA GLY A 378 10.86 10.03 -8.44
C GLY A 378 10.03 10.26 -9.71
N GLY A 379 9.42 11.44 -9.88
CA GLY A 379 8.68 11.81 -11.07
C GLY A 379 7.30 11.16 -11.19
N SER A 380 6.91 10.82 -12.43
CA SER A 380 5.59 10.24 -12.73
C SER A 380 5.43 8.81 -12.20
N LEU A 381 4.17 8.35 -12.11
CA LEU A 381 3.87 6.94 -11.82
C LEU A 381 4.58 6.01 -12.82
N GLU A 382 4.56 6.34 -14.11
CA GLU A 382 5.17 5.54 -15.16
C GLU A 382 6.69 5.42 -14.99
N THR A 383 7.36 6.56 -14.72
CA THR A 383 8.81 6.59 -14.46
C THR A 383 9.17 5.71 -13.26
N ARG A 384 8.42 5.81 -12.17
CA ARG A 384 8.66 5.02 -10.97
C ARG A 384 8.37 3.53 -11.19
N ALA A 385 7.27 3.21 -11.88
CA ALA A 385 6.92 1.82 -12.23
C ALA A 385 7.97 1.15 -13.10
N ALA A 386 8.60 1.90 -14.01
CA ALA A 386 9.67 1.39 -14.87
C ALA A 386 10.96 1.04 -14.10
N ASN A 387 11.12 1.58 -12.88
CA ASN A 387 12.28 1.38 -12.00
C ASN A 387 11.98 0.45 -10.81
N VAL A 388 11.02 -0.45 -10.91
CA VAL A 388 10.75 -1.46 -9.87
C VAL A 388 11.76 -2.59 -9.96
N ALA A 389 12.44 -2.86 -8.83
CA ALA A 389 13.38 -3.97 -8.70
C ALA A 389 12.64 -5.30 -8.48
N TYR A 390 11.67 -5.30 -7.56
CA TYR A 390 10.81 -6.45 -7.26
C TYR A 390 9.56 -6.00 -6.52
N TRP A 391 8.51 -6.83 -6.57
CA TRP A 391 7.37 -6.72 -5.67
C TRP A 391 7.65 -7.54 -4.42
N HIS A 392 7.47 -6.94 -3.28
CA HIS A 392 7.69 -7.57 -1.99
C HIS A 392 6.90 -8.87 -1.89
N GLN A 393 7.54 -9.94 -1.39
CA GLN A 393 6.97 -11.28 -1.41
C GLN A 393 7.39 -12.06 -0.16
N TRP A 394 6.67 -13.16 0.11
CA TRP A 394 7.04 -14.14 1.12
C TRP A 394 8.15 -15.04 0.56
N PRO A 395 9.35 -15.08 1.17
CA PRO A 395 10.42 -15.93 0.69
C PRO A 395 10.15 -17.41 0.99
N ASP A 396 10.65 -18.31 0.14
CA ASP A 396 10.53 -19.75 0.34
C ASP A 396 11.20 -20.21 1.64
N GLU A 397 12.27 -19.55 2.01
CA GLU A 397 13.08 -19.86 3.20
C GLU A 397 12.73 -18.97 4.40
N TYR A 398 11.43 -18.65 4.58
CA TYR A 398 10.98 -17.73 5.62
C TYR A 398 11.39 -18.15 7.03
N ASP A 399 11.23 -19.44 7.39
CA ASP A 399 11.57 -19.91 8.74
C ASP A 399 13.09 -19.79 9.00
N PHE A 400 13.90 -20.08 7.98
CA PHE A 400 15.35 -19.88 8.07
C PHE A 400 15.71 -18.40 8.20
N LEU A 401 15.05 -17.52 7.46
CA LEU A 401 15.21 -16.08 7.60
C LEU A 401 14.90 -15.63 9.02
N MET A 402 13.78 -16.06 9.60
CA MET A 402 13.40 -15.68 10.97
C MET A 402 14.44 -16.11 12.00
N GLN A 403 14.96 -17.33 11.89
CA GLN A 403 16.06 -17.78 12.76
C GLN A 403 17.30 -16.87 12.63
N LYS A 404 17.68 -16.49 11.40
CA LYS A 404 18.83 -15.61 11.17
C LYS A 404 18.56 -14.18 11.60
N TRP A 405 17.32 -13.74 11.55
CA TRP A 405 16.90 -12.42 12.05
C TRP A 405 17.04 -12.32 13.57
N ASP A 406 16.68 -13.38 14.31
CA ASP A 406 16.89 -13.43 15.76
C ASP A 406 18.38 -13.35 16.11
N GLU A 407 19.27 -14.00 15.31
CA GLU A 407 20.72 -13.84 15.45
C GLU A 407 21.16 -12.38 15.22
N PHE A 408 20.58 -11.70 14.21
CA PHE A 408 20.85 -10.28 13.97
C PHE A 408 20.37 -9.38 15.10
N LEU A 409 19.18 -9.62 15.64
CA LEU A 409 18.64 -8.82 16.75
C LEU A 409 19.48 -8.99 18.03
N SER A 410 20.08 -10.16 18.23
CA SER A 410 20.89 -10.48 19.40
C SER A 410 22.35 -10.04 19.27
N ALA A 411 22.82 -9.70 18.06
CA ALA A 411 24.20 -9.30 17.79
C ALA A 411 24.43 -7.83 18.19
#